data_b06eeebe9ddf0411346f56d1106fbd91
#
_entry.id   b06eeebe9ddf0411346f56d1106fbd91
#
_cell.length_a   1.000
_cell.length_b   1.000
_cell.length_c   1.000
_cell.angle_alpha   90.00
_cell.angle_beta   90.00
_cell.angle_gamma   90.00
#
_symmetry.space_group_name_H-M   'P 1'
#
loop_
_entity.id
_entity.type
_entity.pdbx_description
1 polymer ?
#
loop_
_entity_poly.entity_id
_entity_poly.type
_entity_poly.pdbx_seq_one_letter_code
_entity_poly.pdbx_strand_id
1 'polypeptide(L)'
;MRITTLDCETTIFEKGNPFSKRNKLCMVGLFGDVGVYHTLDIEYGNNPYGYNLEVIKKILEDTELLIGFNLKFDLHWIKRYIPDLKMPKKIWDCQLAEFLLSNMQWAYPSLDESLRKRGFDPKLDVVKTEYWAKGIDTPDIPREVLEPYLERDVMGTYELYQAQVKEITENRPEILNLFKAQCVDLLVLQEMEFNGMLFDVPESERLAIETEKQLVRIDSELDKLADVSGVNWNSSDHVSCILFGGSIPLKARVPTERVLKDGTIKRSEKWGIVPLVCPKLAEPRRGTETEKEGIWSVGEGLLRNLKGTKRVRSIVALLLERARLSKLQTTYYVGIPKIIALKDWDVGTIHGSFNQCRASTGRIASSGPNLQNFSGEIKELFHSRFED
;
A
#
# COMPACT_ATOMS: atom_id res chain seq x y z
N MET A 1 32.16 -2.99 21.49
CA MET A 1 31.22 -2.59 20.40
C MET A 1 30.05 -1.90 21.09
N ARG A 2 29.79 -0.62 20.81
CA ARG A 2 28.61 0.07 21.37
C ARG A 2 27.35 -0.39 20.64
N ILE A 3 26.43 -0.95 21.38
CA ILE A 3 25.14 -1.45 20.88
C ILE A 3 24.03 -0.53 21.39
N THR A 4 23.12 -0.15 20.53
CA THR A 4 21.94 0.64 20.90
C THR A 4 20.69 0.05 20.25
N THR A 5 19.63 -0.16 21.02
CA THR A 5 18.30 -0.51 20.53
C THR A 5 17.47 0.76 20.44
N LEU A 6 16.72 0.91 19.36
CA LEU A 6 15.89 2.06 19.05
C LEU A 6 14.44 1.63 18.81
N ASP A 7 13.51 2.40 19.33
CA ASP A 7 12.09 2.37 18.97
C ASP A 7 11.48 3.79 19.04
N CYS A 8 10.49 4.08 18.20
CA CYS A 8 9.88 5.40 18.05
C CYS A 8 8.37 5.33 18.24
N GLU A 9 7.83 6.18 19.11
CA GLU A 9 6.41 6.43 19.24
C GLU A 9 5.97 7.64 18.45
N THR A 10 4.94 7.48 17.61
CA THR A 10 4.49 8.48 16.65
C THR A 10 2.99 8.67 16.70
N THR A 11 2.49 9.76 16.11
CA THR A 11 1.06 9.90 15.84
C THR A 11 0.57 8.81 14.90
N ILE A 12 -0.75 8.50 14.92
CA ILE A 12 -1.31 7.27 14.30
C ILE A 12 -1.91 7.47 12.91
N PHE A 13 -1.98 8.70 12.37
CA PHE A 13 -2.55 8.93 11.04
C PHE A 13 -1.81 8.08 9.98
N GLU A 14 -2.59 7.35 9.15
CA GLU A 14 -2.02 6.47 8.13
C GLU A 14 -0.92 5.53 8.70
N LYS A 15 -1.16 5.01 9.91
CA LYS A 15 -0.23 4.12 10.66
C LYS A 15 1.12 4.78 10.97
N GLY A 16 1.11 6.04 11.32
CA GLY A 16 2.33 6.77 11.63
C GLY A 16 3.22 7.01 10.40
N ASN A 17 2.62 7.25 9.23
CA ASN A 17 3.37 7.49 7.99
C ASN A 17 4.37 8.64 8.18
N PRO A 18 5.69 8.39 8.08
CA PRO A 18 6.72 9.39 8.37
C PRO A 18 6.77 10.53 7.34
N PHE A 19 6.14 10.35 6.18
CA PHE A 19 6.11 11.35 5.10
C PHE A 19 4.86 12.22 5.12
N SER A 20 3.85 11.90 5.95
CA SER A 20 2.68 12.76 6.15
C SER A 20 3.02 13.97 7.01
N LYS A 21 2.55 15.15 6.58
CA LYS A 21 2.73 16.41 7.33
C LYS A 21 1.95 16.43 8.66
N ARG A 22 0.90 15.62 8.76
CA ARG A 22 0.06 15.51 9.96
C ARG A 22 0.75 14.75 11.08
N ASN A 23 1.69 13.88 10.73
CA ASN A 23 2.32 13.00 11.70
C ASN A 23 3.54 13.64 12.35
N LYS A 24 3.74 13.27 13.60
CA LYS A 24 4.80 13.75 14.47
C LYS A 24 5.50 12.59 15.15
N LEU A 25 6.78 12.76 15.42
CA LEU A 25 7.55 11.90 16.31
C LEU A 25 7.27 12.36 17.75
N CYS A 26 6.69 11.50 18.57
CA CYS A 26 6.30 11.85 19.94
C CYS A 26 7.40 11.55 20.94
N MET A 27 7.87 10.30 20.97
CA MET A 27 8.91 9.82 21.88
C MET A 27 9.91 8.91 21.16
N VAL A 28 11.13 8.89 21.67
CA VAL A 28 12.18 7.95 21.23
C VAL A 28 12.69 7.18 22.44
N GLY A 29 12.65 5.87 22.36
CA GLY A 29 13.24 4.95 23.32
C GLY A 29 14.61 4.45 22.84
N LEU A 30 15.62 4.53 23.71
CA LEU A 30 16.97 4.05 23.46
C LEU A 30 17.44 3.18 24.62
N PHE A 31 17.99 2.00 24.33
CA PHE A 31 18.58 1.12 25.31
C PHE A 31 19.96 0.68 24.85
N GLY A 32 20.97 0.95 25.65
CA GLY A 32 22.36 0.61 25.35
C GLY A 32 22.85 -0.65 26.05
N ASP A 33 23.99 -1.18 25.59
CA ASP A 33 24.68 -2.34 26.16
C ASP A 33 25.21 -2.11 27.59
N VAL A 34 25.21 -0.88 28.07
CA VAL A 34 25.50 -0.53 29.47
C VAL A 34 24.27 -0.63 30.38
N GLY A 35 23.14 -1.12 29.86
CA GLY A 35 21.91 -1.32 30.62
C GLY A 35 21.16 -0.03 30.99
N VAL A 36 21.42 1.07 30.30
CA VAL A 36 20.75 2.35 30.54
C VAL A 36 19.66 2.55 29.49
N TYR A 37 18.42 2.72 29.95
CA TYR A 37 17.28 3.10 29.14
C TYR A 37 17.09 4.61 29.18
N HIS A 38 16.80 5.19 28.02
CA HIS A 38 16.48 6.60 27.85
C HIS A 38 15.15 6.74 27.12
N THR A 39 14.20 7.46 27.72
CA THR A 39 13.03 7.99 27.03
C THR A 39 13.26 9.46 26.74
N LEU A 40 13.16 9.83 25.48
CA LEU A 40 13.40 11.19 25.01
C LEU A 40 12.15 11.72 24.31
N ASP A 41 11.54 12.76 24.92
CA ASP A 41 10.36 13.42 24.38
C ASP A 41 10.75 14.30 23.20
N ILE A 42 10.02 14.19 22.09
CA ILE A 42 10.19 15.04 20.92
C ILE A 42 8.98 15.98 20.84
N GLU A 43 7.92 15.62 20.16
CA GLU A 43 6.68 16.41 20.16
C GLU A 43 5.66 15.84 21.16
N TYR A 44 6.11 15.64 22.40
CA TYR A 44 5.31 15.14 23.51
C TYR A 44 5.56 15.98 24.76
N GLY A 45 4.50 16.53 25.33
CA GLY A 45 4.61 17.42 26.50
C GLY A 45 5.25 18.79 26.19
N ASN A 46 5.83 19.42 27.22
CA ASN A 46 6.37 20.80 27.17
C ASN A 46 7.92 20.85 27.16
N ASN A 47 8.58 19.73 26.81
CA ASN A 47 10.04 19.67 26.84
C ASN A 47 10.67 20.36 25.61
N PRO A 48 11.85 20.99 25.73
CA PRO A 48 12.57 21.55 24.60
C PRO A 48 13.17 20.42 23.76
N TYR A 49 12.42 19.94 22.78
CA TYR A 49 12.77 18.76 21.96
C TYR A 49 14.12 18.90 21.24
N GLY A 50 14.56 20.11 20.94
CA GLY A 50 15.87 20.35 20.31
C GLY A 50 17.05 19.80 21.11
N TYR A 51 17.00 19.92 22.45
CA TYR A 51 18.01 19.29 23.31
C TYR A 51 17.97 17.75 23.19
N ASN A 52 16.78 17.18 23.17
CA ASN A 52 16.62 15.74 23.05
C ASN A 52 17.12 15.23 21.67
N LEU A 53 16.92 15.97 20.59
CA LEU A 53 17.47 15.63 19.27
C LEU A 53 19.01 15.58 19.27
N GLU A 54 19.68 16.52 19.95
CA GLU A 54 21.13 16.51 20.07
C GLU A 54 21.63 15.31 20.90
N VAL A 55 20.90 14.92 21.94
CA VAL A 55 21.20 13.71 22.73
C VAL A 55 21.05 12.46 21.89
N ILE A 56 19.94 12.32 21.15
CA ILE A 56 19.70 11.19 20.23
C ILE A 56 20.81 11.13 19.19
N LYS A 57 21.12 12.25 18.54
CA LYS A 57 22.19 12.34 17.55
C LYS A 57 23.51 11.82 18.07
N LYS A 58 23.93 12.31 19.24
CA LYS A 58 25.17 11.88 19.87
C LYS A 58 25.20 10.40 20.19
N ILE A 59 24.10 9.83 20.75
CA ILE A 59 24.04 8.39 21.06
C ILE A 59 24.14 7.58 19.78
N LEU A 60 23.40 7.93 18.73
CA LEU A 60 23.35 7.18 17.48
C LEU A 60 24.68 7.29 16.70
N GLU A 61 25.34 8.44 16.70
CA GLU A 61 26.66 8.61 16.06
C GLU A 61 27.76 7.82 16.78
N ASP A 62 27.64 7.63 18.08
CA ASP A 62 28.53 6.82 18.90
C ASP A 62 28.22 5.30 18.78
N THR A 63 27.10 4.92 18.17
CA THR A 63 26.62 3.54 18.06
C THR A 63 27.34 2.79 16.94
N GLU A 64 27.90 1.61 17.25
CA GLU A 64 28.51 0.72 16.27
C GLU A 64 27.53 -0.26 15.66
N LEU A 65 26.53 -0.72 16.45
CA LEU A 65 25.45 -1.61 16.02
C LEU A 65 24.11 -1.05 16.51
N LEU A 66 23.26 -0.68 15.58
CA LEU A 66 21.89 -0.24 15.88
C LEU A 66 20.93 -1.41 15.72
N ILE A 67 20.10 -1.63 16.73
CA ILE A 67 19.09 -2.70 16.77
C ILE A 67 17.70 -2.07 16.73
N GLY A 68 16.77 -2.73 16.06
CA GLY A 68 15.35 -2.35 16.10
C GLY A 68 14.47 -3.48 15.56
N PHE A 69 13.16 -3.27 15.65
CA PHE A 69 12.16 -4.16 15.08
C PHE A 69 11.38 -3.44 13.99
N ASN A 70 11.53 -3.83 12.72
CA ASN A 70 11.09 -3.04 11.56
C ASN A 70 11.78 -1.66 11.53
N LEU A 71 13.08 -1.68 11.79
CA LEU A 71 13.94 -0.53 12.03
C LEU A 71 13.86 0.55 10.94
N LYS A 72 13.51 0.17 9.72
CA LYS A 72 13.33 1.10 8.61
C LYS A 72 12.30 2.19 8.93
N PHE A 73 11.23 1.86 9.65
CA PHE A 73 10.23 2.82 10.10
C PHE A 73 10.83 3.88 11.02
N ASP A 74 11.59 3.44 12.02
CA ASP A 74 12.22 4.35 12.99
C ASP A 74 13.28 5.23 12.34
N LEU A 75 14.06 4.67 11.41
CA LEU A 75 15.08 5.39 10.66
C LEU A 75 14.50 6.52 9.79
N HIS A 76 13.28 6.35 9.24
CA HIS A 76 12.59 7.42 8.54
C HIS A 76 12.28 8.59 9.47
N TRP A 77 11.79 8.29 10.69
CA TRP A 77 11.47 9.31 11.68
C TRP A 77 12.70 10.02 12.19
N ILE A 78 13.73 9.29 12.54
CA ILE A 78 15.01 9.87 12.98
C ILE A 78 15.60 10.77 11.90
N LYS A 79 15.63 10.32 10.64
CA LYS A 79 16.15 11.12 9.52
C LYS A 79 15.33 12.37 9.24
N ARG A 80 14.01 12.33 9.43
CA ARG A 80 13.13 13.50 9.29
C ARG A 80 13.45 14.60 10.30
N TYR A 81 13.80 14.24 11.53
CA TYR A 81 14.10 15.18 12.61
C TYR A 81 15.59 15.53 12.75
N ILE A 82 16.46 14.63 12.32
CA ILE A 82 17.92 14.79 12.38
C ILE A 82 18.49 14.48 10.99
N PRO A 83 18.31 15.37 9.99
CA PRO A 83 18.65 15.07 8.59
C PRO A 83 20.15 14.93 8.35
N ASP A 84 20.99 15.53 9.20
CA ASP A 84 22.45 15.49 9.14
C ASP A 84 23.08 14.35 9.98
N LEU A 85 22.25 13.45 10.57
CA LEU A 85 22.72 12.30 11.32
C LEU A 85 23.56 11.37 10.44
N LYS A 86 24.74 11.03 10.92
CA LYS A 86 25.57 9.96 10.36
C LYS A 86 25.06 8.62 10.86
N MET A 87 24.24 7.98 10.05
CA MET A 87 23.62 6.68 10.40
C MET A 87 24.66 5.62 10.73
N PRO A 88 24.44 4.79 11.76
CA PRO A 88 25.25 3.62 12.05
C PRO A 88 25.38 2.69 10.82
N LYS A 89 26.60 2.26 10.51
CA LYS A 89 26.87 1.39 9.35
C LYS A 89 26.42 -0.05 9.54
N LYS A 90 26.26 -0.48 10.78
CA LYS A 90 25.82 -1.84 11.15
C LYS A 90 24.47 -1.75 11.82
N ILE A 91 23.52 -2.50 11.32
CA ILE A 91 22.19 -2.63 11.90
C ILE A 91 21.84 -4.09 12.12
N TRP A 92 20.93 -4.32 13.05
CA TRP A 92 20.24 -5.58 13.25
C TRP A 92 18.74 -5.33 13.29
N ASP A 93 18.06 -5.72 12.22
CA ASP A 93 16.60 -5.65 12.18
C ASP A 93 16.03 -6.99 12.64
N CYS A 94 15.37 -6.99 13.82
CA CYS A 94 14.82 -8.19 14.41
C CYS A 94 13.66 -8.80 13.60
N GLN A 95 12.88 -8.00 12.88
CA GLN A 95 11.81 -8.51 12.02
C GLN A 95 12.40 -9.27 10.82
N LEU A 96 13.44 -8.73 10.22
CA LEU A 96 14.14 -9.35 9.11
C LEU A 96 14.83 -10.67 9.54
N ALA A 97 15.42 -10.69 10.73
CA ALA A 97 16.00 -11.91 11.30
C ALA A 97 14.93 -13.00 11.50
N GLU A 98 13.75 -12.66 12.07
CA GLU A 98 12.64 -13.62 12.21
C GLU A 98 12.15 -14.16 10.87
N PHE A 99 12.02 -13.28 9.87
CA PHE A 99 11.63 -13.68 8.53
C PHE A 99 12.59 -14.72 7.94
N LEU A 100 13.90 -14.49 8.04
CA LEU A 100 14.92 -15.43 7.54
C LEU A 100 14.99 -16.72 8.37
N LEU A 101 14.88 -16.64 9.70
CA LEU A 101 14.83 -17.80 10.59
C LEU A 101 13.63 -18.71 10.31
N SER A 102 12.53 -18.15 9.84
CA SER A 102 11.34 -18.89 9.38
C SER A 102 11.49 -19.50 7.99
N ASN A 103 12.66 -19.45 7.35
CA ASN A 103 12.87 -19.74 5.92
C ASN A 103 11.96 -18.90 5.00
N MET A 104 11.73 -17.64 5.36
CA MET A 104 10.86 -16.69 4.63
C MET A 104 9.39 -17.13 4.54
N GLN A 105 8.92 -17.99 5.43
CA GLN A 105 7.54 -18.47 5.45
C GLN A 105 6.63 -17.63 6.35
N TRP A 106 7.19 -16.92 7.31
CA TRP A 106 6.45 -16.03 8.19
C TRP A 106 6.53 -14.59 7.72
N ALA A 107 5.60 -14.22 6.85
CA ALA A 107 5.52 -12.86 6.32
C ALA A 107 5.15 -11.85 7.43
N TYR A 108 5.87 -10.73 7.48
CA TYR A 108 5.68 -9.67 8.48
C TYR A 108 5.63 -10.19 9.93
N PRO A 109 6.70 -10.82 10.44
CA PRO A 109 6.75 -11.19 11.85
C PRO A 109 6.42 -10.00 12.75
N SER A 110 5.69 -10.20 13.83
CA SER A 110 5.43 -9.16 14.84
C SER A 110 6.36 -9.33 16.04
N LEU A 111 6.66 -8.22 16.74
CA LEU A 111 7.51 -8.26 17.94
C LEU A 111 6.87 -9.13 19.03
N ASP A 112 5.57 -8.92 19.29
CA ASP A 112 4.83 -9.66 20.31
C ASP A 112 4.86 -11.18 20.08
N GLU A 113 4.55 -11.64 18.86
CA GLU A 113 4.61 -13.07 18.53
C GLU A 113 6.02 -13.63 18.58
N SER A 114 7.03 -12.84 18.19
CA SER A 114 8.45 -13.23 18.25
C SER A 114 8.95 -13.41 19.68
N LEU A 115 8.50 -12.54 20.61
CA LEU A 115 8.77 -12.63 22.04
C LEU A 115 8.09 -13.87 22.66
N ARG A 116 6.78 -14.02 22.43
CA ARG A 116 5.99 -15.17 22.92
C ARG A 116 6.56 -16.51 22.47
N LYS A 117 6.97 -16.62 21.22
CA LYS A 117 7.60 -17.84 20.66
C LYS A 117 8.84 -18.27 21.43
N ARG A 118 9.56 -17.32 22.06
CA ARG A 118 10.78 -17.58 22.84
C ARG A 118 10.56 -17.60 24.36
N GLY A 119 9.30 -17.42 24.80
CA GLY A 119 8.96 -17.40 26.24
C GLY A 119 9.35 -16.12 26.95
N PHE A 120 9.59 -15.04 26.20
CA PHE A 120 9.77 -13.69 26.77
C PHE A 120 8.45 -13.03 27.09
N ASP A 121 8.49 -12.02 27.97
CA ASP A 121 7.32 -11.22 28.27
C ASP A 121 6.79 -10.52 27.02
N PRO A 122 5.48 -10.58 26.75
CA PRO A 122 4.88 -9.97 25.58
C PRO A 122 4.90 -8.44 25.67
N LYS A 123 4.53 -7.78 24.55
CA LYS A 123 4.25 -6.36 24.52
C LYS A 123 3.09 -6.01 25.45
N LEU A 124 3.07 -4.76 25.92
CA LEU A 124 1.92 -4.21 26.63
C LEU A 124 0.83 -3.84 25.61
N ASP A 125 -0.38 -4.37 25.75
CA ASP A 125 -1.46 -4.12 24.79
C ASP A 125 -2.28 -2.85 25.10
N VAL A 126 -2.07 -2.26 26.28
CA VAL A 126 -2.89 -1.16 26.81
C VAL A 126 -2.96 0.06 25.85
N VAL A 127 -1.84 0.45 25.26
CA VAL A 127 -1.80 1.61 24.34
C VAL A 127 -2.64 1.32 23.10
N LYS A 128 -2.51 0.14 22.53
CA LYS A 128 -3.25 -0.27 21.34
C LYS A 128 -4.74 -0.42 21.59
N THR A 129 -5.12 -1.08 22.70
CA THR A 129 -6.53 -1.43 22.98
C THR A 129 -7.31 -0.30 23.61
N GLU A 130 -6.69 0.46 24.52
CA GLU A 130 -7.40 1.46 25.31
C GLU A 130 -7.31 2.88 24.74
N TYR A 131 -6.33 3.14 23.84
CA TYR A 131 -6.13 4.46 23.27
C TYR A 131 -6.28 4.47 21.75
N TRP A 132 -5.38 3.83 21.01
CA TRP A 132 -5.40 3.90 19.54
C TRP A 132 -6.67 3.30 18.92
N ALA A 133 -7.17 2.19 19.45
CA ALA A 133 -8.43 1.59 18.99
C ALA A 133 -9.66 2.48 19.23
N LYS A 134 -9.57 3.41 20.18
CA LYS A 134 -10.60 4.41 20.48
C LYS A 134 -10.39 5.75 19.75
N GLY A 135 -9.36 5.82 18.88
CA GLY A 135 -9.03 7.03 18.14
C GLY A 135 -8.29 8.10 18.93
N ILE A 136 -7.76 7.79 20.11
CA ILE A 136 -6.92 8.66 20.92
C ILE A 136 -5.51 8.59 20.34
N ASP A 137 -4.96 9.74 19.92
CA ASP A 137 -3.62 9.80 19.31
C ASP A 137 -2.52 9.78 20.37
N THR A 138 -1.33 9.40 19.96
CA THR A 138 -0.18 9.20 20.85
C THR A 138 0.16 10.38 21.74
N PRO A 139 0.14 11.66 21.30
CA PRO A 139 0.40 12.80 22.16
C PRO A 139 -0.59 12.97 23.32
N ASP A 140 -1.79 12.39 23.19
CA ASP A 140 -2.87 12.50 24.18
C ASP A 140 -2.89 11.33 25.18
N ILE A 141 -1.96 10.35 25.03
CA ILE A 141 -1.82 9.23 25.95
C ILE A 141 -1.04 9.67 27.19
N PRO A 142 -1.50 9.39 28.42
CA PRO A 142 -0.75 9.72 29.63
C PRO A 142 0.66 9.13 29.63
N ARG A 143 1.65 9.90 30.11
CA ARG A 143 3.06 9.47 30.12
C ARG A 143 3.28 8.17 30.90
N GLU A 144 2.59 8.02 32.01
CA GLU A 144 2.65 6.84 32.87
C GLU A 144 2.15 5.55 32.19
N VAL A 145 1.50 5.69 31.02
CA VAL A 145 1.05 4.58 30.18
C VAL A 145 1.99 4.40 28.98
N LEU A 146 2.36 5.51 28.31
CA LEU A 146 3.14 5.46 27.07
C LEU A 146 4.61 5.10 27.32
N GLU A 147 5.23 5.65 28.38
CA GLU A 147 6.64 5.41 28.68
C GLU A 147 6.95 3.95 29.02
N PRO A 148 6.19 3.25 29.91
CA PRO A 148 6.40 1.82 30.15
C PRO A 148 6.13 0.95 28.90
N TYR A 149 5.21 1.39 28.02
CA TYR A 149 4.94 0.71 26.76
C TYR A 149 6.17 0.79 25.85
N LEU A 150 6.73 1.97 25.62
CA LEU A 150 7.94 2.18 24.83
C LEU A 150 9.15 1.45 25.43
N GLU A 151 9.33 1.52 26.74
CA GLU A 151 10.40 0.81 27.45
C GLU A 151 10.32 -0.69 27.19
N ARG A 152 9.13 -1.29 27.30
CA ARG A 152 8.95 -2.73 27.07
C ARG A 152 9.27 -3.11 25.62
N ASP A 153 8.89 -2.28 24.64
CA ASP A 153 9.18 -2.52 23.23
C ASP A 153 10.68 -2.48 22.95
N VAL A 154 11.38 -1.50 23.46
CA VAL A 154 12.84 -1.37 23.31
C VAL A 154 13.58 -2.53 23.99
N MET A 155 13.23 -2.86 25.24
CA MET A 155 13.86 -3.93 25.98
C MET A 155 13.54 -5.31 25.39
N GLY A 156 12.29 -5.55 24.99
CA GLY A 156 11.89 -6.78 24.32
C GLY A 156 12.61 -6.98 22.98
N THR A 157 12.82 -5.89 22.25
CA THR A 157 13.61 -5.93 21.00
C THR A 157 15.07 -6.30 21.28
N TYR A 158 15.66 -5.82 22.37
CA TYR A 158 17.02 -6.20 22.77
C TYR A 158 17.11 -7.66 23.20
N GLU A 159 16.17 -8.15 24.02
CA GLU A 159 16.07 -9.56 24.42
C GLU A 159 15.96 -10.47 23.19
N LEU A 160 15.09 -10.08 22.24
CA LEU A 160 14.91 -10.80 20.98
C LEU A 160 16.20 -10.84 20.15
N TYR A 161 16.89 -9.71 20.03
CA TYR A 161 18.20 -9.63 19.36
C TYR A 161 19.20 -10.65 19.96
N GLN A 162 19.35 -10.68 21.29
CA GLN A 162 20.26 -11.61 21.94
C GLN A 162 19.93 -13.07 21.62
N ALA A 163 18.64 -13.43 21.66
CA ALA A 163 18.19 -14.76 21.30
C ALA A 163 18.45 -15.10 19.82
N GLN A 164 18.19 -14.14 18.92
CA GLN A 164 18.43 -14.32 17.48
C GLN A 164 19.91 -14.46 17.14
N VAL A 165 20.78 -13.67 17.78
CA VAL A 165 22.24 -13.82 17.60
C VAL A 165 22.67 -15.23 17.97
N LYS A 166 22.22 -15.75 19.14
CA LYS A 166 22.52 -17.11 19.57
C LYS A 166 21.97 -18.14 18.58
N GLU A 167 20.69 -18.03 18.20
CA GLU A 167 20.03 -18.96 17.28
C GLU A 167 20.74 -19.00 15.91
N ILE A 168 21.09 -17.83 15.36
CA ILE A 168 21.78 -17.75 14.07
C ILE A 168 23.19 -18.31 14.17
N THR A 169 23.97 -17.97 15.22
CA THR A 169 25.35 -18.38 15.30
C THR A 169 25.52 -19.87 15.64
N GLU A 170 24.64 -20.43 16.46
CA GLU A 170 24.71 -21.81 16.89
C GLU A 170 23.98 -22.79 15.97
N ASN A 171 22.79 -22.40 15.45
CA ASN A 171 21.89 -23.31 14.76
C ASN A 171 21.73 -23.03 13.26
N ARG A 172 21.93 -21.78 12.83
CA ARG A 172 21.65 -21.34 11.46
C ARG A 172 22.75 -20.42 10.89
N PRO A 173 24.05 -20.80 11.03
CA PRO A 173 25.15 -19.93 10.58
C PRO A 173 25.13 -19.63 9.08
N GLU A 174 24.49 -20.49 8.28
CA GLU A 174 24.35 -20.32 6.83
C GLU A 174 23.57 -19.08 6.43
N ILE A 175 22.63 -18.58 7.28
CA ILE A 175 21.85 -17.39 6.96
C ILE A 175 22.56 -16.07 7.33
N LEU A 176 23.65 -16.12 8.09
CA LEU A 176 24.29 -14.91 8.63
C LEU A 176 24.75 -13.92 7.53
N ASN A 177 25.33 -14.44 6.46
CA ASN A 177 25.80 -13.59 5.37
C ASN A 177 24.64 -12.99 4.58
N LEU A 178 23.57 -13.77 4.35
CA LEU A 178 22.34 -13.27 3.73
C LEU A 178 21.70 -12.20 4.61
N PHE A 179 21.58 -12.43 5.91
CA PHE A 179 21.04 -11.46 6.85
C PHE A 179 21.81 -10.13 6.83
N LYS A 180 23.15 -10.20 6.88
CA LYS A 180 23.99 -8.98 6.79
C LYS A 180 23.79 -8.22 5.49
N ALA A 181 23.69 -8.92 4.36
CA ALA A 181 23.43 -8.30 3.07
C ALA A 181 22.05 -7.62 3.06
N GLN A 182 21.02 -8.30 3.57
CA GLN A 182 19.67 -7.74 3.66
C GLN A 182 19.55 -6.55 4.63
N CYS A 183 20.37 -6.49 5.67
CA CYS A 183 20.49 -5.29 6.51
C CYS A 183 21.08 -4.09 5.77
N VAL A 184 22.06 -4.32 4.88
CA VAL A 184 22.59 -3.27 4.01
C VAL A 184 21.51 -2.82 3.01
N ASP A 185 20.80 -3.76 2.41
CA ASP A 185 19.68 -3.47 1.50
C ASP A 185 18.59 -2.65 2.21
N LEU A 186 18.29 -2.94 3.48
CA LEU A 186 17.32 -2.18 4.28
C LEU A 186 17.69 -0.70 4.36
N LEU A 187 18.97 -0.37 4.59
CA LEU A 187 19.44 1.01 4.63
C LEU A 187 19.30 1.70 3.26
N VAL A 188 19.61 0.99 2.18
CA VAL A 188 19.43 1.49 0.82
C VAL A 188 17.95 1.75 0.52
N LEU A 189 17.08 0.79 0.87
CA LEU A 189 15.64 0.93 0.67
C LEU A 189 15.04 2.06 1.52
N GLN A 190 15.54 2.23 2.75
CA GLN A 190 15.17 3.35 3.61
C GLN A 190 15.51 4.69 2.95
N GLU A 191 16.71 4.81 2.37
CA GLU A 191 17.14 6.01 1.68
C GLU A 191 16.28 6.29 0.43
N MET A 192 16.01 5.26 -0.36
CA MET A 192 15.15 5.37 -1.55
C MET A 192 13.73 5.81 -1.19
N GLU A 193 13.12 5.22 -0.15
CA GLU A 193 11.78 5.58 0.32
C GLU A 193 11.74 7.00 0.89
N PHE A 194 12.77 7.38 1.66
CA PHE A 194 12.87 8.71 2.25
C PHE A 194 12.99 9.80 1.19
N ASN A 195 13.84 9.59 0.20
CA ASN A 195 14.02 10.53 -0.90
C ASN A 195 12.75 10.61 -1.76
N GLY A 196 12.05 9.48 -1.98
CA GLY A 196 10.89 9.44 -2.87
C GLY A 196 11.23 9.79 -4.31
N MET A 197 10.21 10.07 -5.10
CA MET A 197 10.32 10.48 -6.51
C MET A 197 9.38 11.63 -6.80
N LEU A 198 9.73 12.53 -7.72
CA LEU A 198 8.82 13.54 -8.23
C LEU A 198 7.87 12.91 -9.26
N PHE A 199 6.62 13.33 -9.20
CA PHE A 199 5.57 12.95 -10.13
C PHE A 199 4.92 14.20 -10.70
N ASP A 200 4.86 14.29 -12.03
CA ASP A 200 4.27 15.42 -12.72
C ASP A 200 2.74 15.38 -12.63
N VAL A 201 2.20 15.98 -11.56
CA VAL A 201 0.75 16.05 -11.31
C VAL A 201 0.05 16.83 -12.41
N PRO A 202 0.49 18.04 -12.84
CA PRO A 202 -0.14 18.79 -13.93
C PRO A 202 -0.24 18.00 -15.23
N GLU A 203 0.83 17.35 -15.67
CA GLU A 203 0.82 16.54 -16.88
C GLU A 203 -0.08 15.29 -16.72
N SER A 204 -0.07 14.68 -15.55
CA SER A 204 -0.95 13.55 -15.21
C SER A 204 -2.44 13.94 -15.33
N GLU A 205 -2.82 15.11 -14.83
CA GLU A 205 -4.19 15.64 -14.95
C GLU A 205 -4.58 15.92 -16.40
N ARG A 206 -3.66 16.48 -17.19
CA ARG A 206 -3.86 16.69 -18.62
C ARG A 206 -4.12 15.37 -19.35
N LEU A 207 -3.27 14.35 -19.09
CA LEU A 207 -3.40 13.01 -19.66
C LEU A 207 -4.68 12.29 -19.18
N ALA A 208 -5.13 12.54 -17.96
CA ALA A 208 -6.40 12.04 -17.46
C ALA A 208 -7.57 12.53 -18.29
N ILE A 209 -7.63 13.84 -18.58
CA ILE A 209 -8.69 14.45 -19.40
C ILE A 209 -8.66 13.92 -20.84
N GLU A 210 -7.47 13.77 -21.42
CA GLU A 210 -7.32 13.25 -22.77
C GLU A 210 -7.76 11.79 -22.87
N THR A 211 -7.35 10.96 -21.90
CA THR A 211 -7.72 9.54 -21.83
C THR A 211 -9.22 9.36 -21.66
N GLU A 212 -9.88 10.21 -20.86
CA GLU A 212 -11.33 10.19 -20.71
C GLU A 212 -12.05 10.43 -22.04
N LYS A 213 -11.58 11.39 -22.84
CA LYS A 213 -12.14 11.63 -24.19
C LYS A 213 -11.95 10.43 -25.11
N GLN A 214 -10.81 9.73 -25.00
CA GLN A 214 -10.55 8.51 -25.79
C GLN A 214 -11.48 7.36 -25.34
N LEU A 215 -11.68 7.17 -24.03
CA LEU A 215 -12.58 6.16 -23.49
C LEU A 215 -14.02 6.39 -23.97
N VAL A 216 -14.53 7.63 -23.93
CA VAL A 216 -15.87 7.98 -24.44
C VAL A 216 -16.00 7.66 -25.94
N ARG A 217 -14.98 7.93 -26.75
CA ARG A 217 -14.99 7.55 -28.19
C ARG A 217 -15.03 6.06 -28.38
N ILE A 218 -14.20 5.31 -27.66
CA ILE A 218 -14.16 3.84 -27.73
C ILE A 218 -15.52 3.26 -27.30
N ASP A 219 -16.12 3.76 -26.22
CA ASP A 219 -17.42 3.30 -25.74
C ASP A 219 -18.51 3.55 -26.82
N SER A 220 -18.51 4.71 -27.47
CA SER A 220 -19.41 4.99 -28.58
C SER A 220 -19.20 4.07 -29.81
N GLU A 221 -17.95 3.71 -30.12
CA GLU A 221 -17.64 2.75 -31.20
C GLU A 221 -18.07 1.33 -30.83
N LEU A 222 -17.86 0.93 -29.59
CA LEU A 222 -18.33 -0.35 -29.07
C LEU A 222 -19.85 -0.46 -29.13
N ASP A 223 -20.57 0.58 -28.70
CA ASP A 223 -22.04 0.64 -28.79
C ASP A 223 -22.53 0.45 -30.23
N LYS A 224 -21.91 1.14 -31.20
CA LYS A 224 -22.22 0.99 -32.63
C LYS A 224 -21.90 -0.40 -33.17
N LEU A 225 -20.72 -0.93 -32.84
CA LEU A 225 -20.31 -2.26 -33.31
C LEU A 225 -21.12 -3.37 -32.67
N ALA A 226 -21.54 -3.24 -31.43
CA ALA A 226 -22.36 -4.23 -30.75
C ALA A 226 -23.87 -4.04 -31.03
N ASP A 227 -24.27 -2.91 -31.62
CA ASP A 227 -25.67 -2.49 -31.83
C ASP A 227 -26.46 -2.44 -30.52
N VAL A 228 -25.88 -1.74 -29.51
CA VAL A 228 -26.41 -1.61 -28.17
C VAL A 228 -26.31 -0.16 -27.69
N SER A 229 -26.99 0.16 -26.59
CA SER A 229 -26.83 1.41 -25.88
C SER A 229 -27.03 1.25 -24.37
N GLY A 230 -26.37 2.11 -23.58
CA GLY A 230 -26.47 2.10 -22.12
C GLY A 230 -25.73 0.93 -21.45
N VAL A 231 -24.84 0.27 -22.14
CA VAL A 231 -24.00 -0.81 -21.63
C VAL A 231 -22.89 -0.24 -20.77
N ASN A 232 -22.63 -0.87 -19.61
CA ASN A 232 -21.46 -0.56 -18.82
C ASN A 232 -20.27 -1.43 -19.26
N TRP A 233 -19.38 -0.86 -20.09
CA TRP A 233 -18.20 -1.52 -20.61
C TRP A 233 -17.12 -1.82 -19.56
N ASN A 234 -17.28 -1.35 -18.30
CA ASN A 234 -16.46 -1.77 -17.16
C ASN A 234 -16.96 -3.08 -16.52
N SER A 235 -18.18 -3.51 -16.86
CA SER A 235 -18.76 -4.73 -16.30
C SER A 235 -18.38 -5.95 -17.15
N SER A 236 -17.64 -6.89 -16.55
CA SER A 236 -17.31 -8.17 -17.16
C SER A 236 -18.57 -8.95 -17.56
N ASP A 237 -19.63 -8.85 -16.77
CA ASP A 237 -20.92 -9.51 -17.03
C ASP A 237 -21.58 -8.93 -18.30
N HIS A 238 -21.59 -7.61 -18.46
CA HIS A 238 -22.12 -6.97 -19.67
C HIS A 238 -21.30 -7.34 -20.90
N VAL A 239 -19.96 -7.29 -20.82
CA VAL A 239 -19.06 -7.71 -21.92
C VAL A 239 -19.29 -9.17 -22.29
N SER A 240 -19.47 -10.05 -21.28
CA SER A 240 -19.79 -11.47 -21.51
C SER A 240 -21.10 -11.62 -22.27
N CYS A 241 -22.18 -10.94 -21.84
CA CYS A 241 -23.46 -10.99 -22.54
C CYS A 241 -23.37 -10.49 -23.98
N ILE A 242 -22.64 -9.40 -24.23
CA ILE A 242 -22.45 -8.85 -25.58
C ILE A 242 -21.72 -9.86 -26.49
N LEU A 243 -20.68 -10.52 -26.01
CA LEU A 243 -19.88 -11.42 -26.82
C LEU A 243 -20.52 -12.80 -26.98
N PHE A 244 -21.06 -13.35 -25.90
CA PHE A 244 -21.47 -14.75 -25.84
C PHE A 244 -22.97 -14.96 -25.80
N GLY A 245 -23.76 -13.86 -25.84
CA GLY A 245 -25.22 -13.90 -25.71
C GLY A 245 -25.68 -13.85 -24.25
N GLY A 246 -26.89 -13.40 -24.05
CA GLY A 246 -27.49 -13.30 -22.72
C GLY A 246 -28.37 -12.08 -22.59
N SER A 247 -28.63 -11.66 -21.35
CA SER A 247 -29.50 -10.52 -21.06
C SER A 247 -28.85 -9.60 -20.02
N ILE A 248 -28.80 -8.32 -20.33
CA ILE A 248 -28.24 -7.27 -19.46
C ILE A 248 -29.42 -6.50 -18.81
N PRO A 249 -29.53 -6.46 -17.48
CA PRO A 249 -30.55 -5.64 -16.81
C PRO A 249 -30.16 -4.16 -16.85
N LEU A 250 -30.82 -3.39 -17.71
CA LEU A 250 -30.59 -1.95 -17.82
C LEU A 250 -31.63 -1.19 -16.99
N LYS A 251 -31.21 -0.12 -16.30
CA LYS A 251 -32.11 0.85 -15.70
C LYS A 251 -32.63 1.79 -16.78
N ALA A 252 -33.95 1.79 -16.99
CA ALA A 252 -34.61 2.66 -17.93
C ALA A 252 -35.90 3.27 -17.35
N ARG A 253 -36.36 4.36 -17.92
CA ARG A 253 -37.69 4.87 -17.61
C ARG A 253 -38.74 4.01 -18.29
N VAL A 254 -39.58 3.37 -17.48
CA VAL A 254 -40.67 2.51 -17.95
C VAL A 254 -41.99 3.28 -17.82
N PRO A 255 -42.80 3.39 -18.89
CA PRO A 255 -44.10 4.00 -18.82
C PRO A 255 -45.00 3.25 -17.83
N THR A 256 -45.67 3.98 -16.99
CA THR A 256 -46.66 3.48 -16.05
C THR A 256 -47.98 4.20 -16.23
N GLU A 257 -49.06 3.47 -16.28
CA GLU A 257 -50.43 4.01 -16.32
C GLU A 257 -51.14 3.76 -15.00
N ARG A 258 -51.79 4.78 -14.49
CA ARG A 258 -52.64 4.70 -13.29
C ARG A 258 -54.01 5.28 -13.63
N VAL A 259 -55.04 4.45 -13.44
CA VAL A 259 -56.42 4.90 -13.54
C VAL A 259 -56.76 5.64 -12.24
N LEU A 260 -57.22 6.88 -12.35
CA LEU A 260 -57.64 7.71 -11.25
C LEU A 260 -59.12 7.33 -10.89
N LYS A 261 -59.63 7.78 -9.73
CA LYS A 261 -60.96 7.46 -9.23
C LYS A 261 -62.10 8.00 -10.13
N ASP A 262 -61.77 8.99 -10.97
CA ASP A 262 -62.67 9.58 -11.95
C ASP A 262 -62.64 8.89 -13.33
N GLY A 263 -61.91 7.78 -13.46
CA GLY A 263 -61.74 7.04 -14.71
C GLY A 263 -60.64 7.61 -15.64
N THR A 264 -60.00 8.71 -15.29
CA THR A 264 -58.93 9.31 -16.09
C THR A 264 -57.63 8.48 -16.01
N ILE A 265 -56.97 8.20 -17.14
CA ILE A 265 -55.70 7.52 -17.20
C ILE A 265 -54.58 8.54 -17.07
N LYS A 266 -53.88 8.49 -15.90
CA LYS A 266 -52.66 9.26 -15.69
C LYS A 266 -51.44 8.47 -16.18
N ARG A 267 -50.77 8.94 -17.20
CA ARG A 267 -49.51 8.39 -17.70
C ARG A 267 -48.32 9.02 -16.94
N SER A 268 -47.41 8.22 -16.50
CA SER A 268 -46.17 8.64 -15.83
C SER A 268 -45.06 7.67 -16.16
N GLU A 269 -43.81 8.08 -15.95
CA GLU A 269 -42.66 7.19 -16.08
C GLU A 269 -42.06 6.93 -14.74
N LYS A 270 -41.66 5.68 -14.48
CA LYS A 270 -40.89 5.26 -13.29
C LYS A 270 -39.63 4.58 -13.73
N TRP A 271 -38.57 4.72 -12.93
CA TRP A 271 -37.37 3.93 -13.12
C TRP A 271 -37.68 2.43 -12.89
N GLY A 272 -37.36 1.63 -13.87
CA GLY A 272 -37.50 0.17 -13.84
C GLY A 272 -36.27 -0.51 -14.44
N ILE A 273 -36.25 -1.84 -14.38
CA ILE A 273 -35.23 -2.67 -15.03
C ILE A 273 -35.84 -3.21 -16.32
N VAL A 274 -35.17 -2.94 -17.45
CA VAL A 274 -35.53 -3.46 -18.76
C VAL A 274 -34.39 -4.37 -19.25
N PRO A 275 -34.66 -5.63 -19.58
CA PRO A 275 -33.63 -6.52 -20.09
C PRO A 275 -33.25 -6.14 -21.55
N LEU A 276 -31.95 -5.89 -21.75
CA LEU A 276 -31.35 -5.82 -23.10
C LEU A 276 -30.91 -7.24 -23.48
N VAL A 277 -31.60 -7.85 -24.42
CA VAL A 277 -31.22 -9.18 -24.94
C VAL A 277 -30.11 -9.03 -25.97
N CYS A 278 -28.97 -9.68 -25.71
CA CYS A 278 -27.79 -9.64 -26.55
C CYS A 278 -27.70 -10.93 -27.38
N PRO A 279 -27.64 -10.84 -28.71
CA PRO A 279 -27.41 -11.99 -29.56
C PRO A 279 -25.97 -12.50 -29.39
N LYS A 280 -25.77 -13.81 -29.52
CA LYS A 280 -24.44 -14.42 -29.47
C LYS A 280 -23.60 -14.01 -30.65
N LEU A 281 -22.46 -13.38 -30.41
CA LEU A 281 -21.52 -12.93 -31.45
C LEU A 281 -20.35 -13.90 -31.64
N ALA A 282 -19.95 -14.61 -30.58
CA ALA A 282 -18.83 -15.54 -30.56
C ALA A 282 -19.11 -16.75 -29.65
N GLU A 283 -18.36 -17.83 -29.82
CA GLU A 283 -18.41 -18.99 -28.93
C GLU A 283 -17.47 -18.76 -27.75
N PRO A 284 -17.94 -18.93 -26.50
CA PRO A 284 -17.08 -18.90 -25.34
C PRO A 284 -16.14 -20.12 -25.32
N ARG A 285 -14.98 -19.98 -24.69
CA ARG A 285 -14.06 -21.09 -24.49
C ARG A 285 -14.57 -22.00 -23.38
N ARG A 286 -14.61 -23.31 -23.59
CA ARG A 286 -14.97 -24.30 -22.55
C ARG A 286 -14.07 -24.15 -21.32
N GLY A 287 -14.65 -24.26 -20.12
CA GLY A 287 -13.95 -24.13 -18.85
C GLY A 287 -13.64 -22.67 -18.45
N THR A 288 -14.34 -21.70 -19.05
CA THR A 288 -14.27 -20.29 -18.67
C THR A 288 -15.60 -19.75 -18.10
N GLU A 289 -16.52 -20.66 -17.80
CA GLU A 289 -17.77 -20.36 -17.12
C GLU A 289 -17.48 -19.73 -15.74
N THR A 290 -18.25 -18.72 -15.38
CA THR A 290 -18.20 -18.13 -14.02
C THR A 290 -19.22 -18.82 -13.12
N GLU A 291 -19.25 -18.48 -11.85
CA GLU A 291 -20.29 -18.96 -10.91
C GLU A 291 -21.70 -18.47 -11.28
N LYS A 292 -21.79 -17.42 -12.14
CA LYS A 292 -23.06 -16.89 -12.62
C LYS A 292 -23.49 -17.63 -13.89
N GLU A 293 -24.70 -18.18 -13.87
CA GLU A 293 -25.26 -18.88 -15.01
C GLU A 293 -25.29 -17.99 -16.27
N GLY A 294 -24.79 -18.53 -17.38
CA GLY A 294 -24.74 -17.84 -18.68
C GLY A 294 -23.69 -16.71 -18.79
N ILE A 295 -22.80 -16.59 -17.81
CA ILE A 295 -21.70 -15.59 -17.82
C ILE A 295 -20.34 -16.31 -17.93
N TRP A 296 -19.53 -15.85 -18.86
CA TRP A 296 -18.17 -16.37 -19.11
C TRP A 296 -17.11 -15.32 -18.78
N SER A 297 -15.94 -15.77 -18.42
CA SER A 297 -14.79 -14.90 -18.18
C SER A 297 -14.38 -14.19 -19.48
N VAL A 298 -14.12 -12.88 -19.37
CA VAL A 298 -13.68 -11.99 -20.43
C VAL A 298 -12.31 -11.36 -20.14
N GLY A 299 -11.46 -12.08 -19.40
CA GLY A 299 -10.11 -11.61 -19.09
C GLY A 299 -9.27 -11.41 -20.36
N GLU A 300 -8.26 -10.52 -20.26
CA GLU A 300 -7.41 -10.10 -21.38
C GLU A 300 -6.84 -11.29 -22.18
N GLY A 301 -6.30 -12.31 -21.50
CA GLY A 301 -5.72 -13.49 -22.14
C GLY A 301 -6.73 -14.32 -22.92
N LEU A 302 -8.00 -14.31 -22.50
CA LEU A 302 -9.09 -14.98 -23.23
C LEU A 302 -9.53 -14.17 -24.44
N LEU A 303 -9.70 -12.85 -24.27
CA LEU A 303 -10.09 -11.94 -25.35
C LEU A 303 -9.06 -11.92 -26.48
N ARG A 304 -7.75 -11.89 -26.18
CA ARG A 304 -6.69 -11.93 -27.20
C ARG A 304 -6.74 -13.18 -28.08
N ASN A 305 -7.25 -14.30 -27.56
CA ASN A 305 -7.34 -15.57 -28.27
C ASN A 305 -8.75 -15.87 -28.80
N LEU A 306 -9.70 -14.95 -28.65
CA LEU A 306 -11.08 -15.15 -29.09
C LEU A 306 -11.17 -15.15 -30.64
N LYS A 307 -11.64 -16.26 -31.18
CA LYS A 307 -11.90 -16.40 -32.62
C LYS A 307 -13.28 -15.87 -32.95
N GLY A 308 -13.41 -15.20 -34.09
CA GLY A 308 -14.71 -14.71 -34.54
C GLY A 308 -14.66 -13.94 -35.86
N THR A 309 -15.80 -13.36 -36.23
CA THR A 309 -15.98 -12.54 -37.45
C THR A 309 -15.09 -11.27 -37.36
N LYS A 310 -15.01 -10.50 -38.46
CA LYS A 310 -14.34 -9.20 -38.48
C LYS A 310 -14.92 -8.27 -37.41
N ARG A 311 -16.25 -8.29 -37.26
CA ARG A 311 -16.96 -7.49 -36.22
C ARG A 311 -16.48 -7.86 -34.82
N VAL A 312 -16.44 -9.15 -34.47
CA VAL A 312 -15.97 -9.63 -33.16
C VAL A 312 -14.52 -9.22 -32.90
N ARG A 313 -13.64 -9.37 -33.90
CA ARG A 313 -12.23 -8.95 -33.76
C ARG A 313 -12.09 -7.45 -33.51
N SER A 314 -12.90 -6.63 -34.18
CA SER A 314 -12.92 -5.17 -33.94
C SER A 314 -13.42 -4.84 -32.53
N ILE A 315 -14.48 -5.49 -32.05
CA ILE A 315 -14.97 -5.33 -30.66
C ILE A 315 -13.88 -5.71 -29.67
N VAL A 316 -13.23 -6.85 -29.84
CA VAL A 316 -12.16 -7.32 -28.96
C VAL A 316 -10.97 -6.36 -28.93
N ALA A 317 -10.55 -5.83 -30.09
CA ALA A 317 -9.47 -4.85 -30.17
C ALA A 317 -9.79 -3.58 -29.34
N LEU A 318 -11.01 -3.06 -29.49
CA LEU A 318 -11.47 -1.89 -28.72
C LEU A 318 -11.60 -2.20 -27.22
N LEU A 319 -12.08 -3.39 -26.83
CA LEU A 319 -12.15 -3.80 -25.42
C LEU A 319 -10.77 -3.86 -24.77
N LEU A 320 -9.76 -4.40 -25.47
CA LEU A 320 -8.39 -4.48 -24.97
C LEU A 320 -7.75 -3.09 -24.84
N GLU A 321 -7.95 -2.22 -25.83
CA GLU A 321 -7.47 -0.85 -25.78
C GLU A 321 -8.19 -0.05 -24.67
N ARG A 322 -9.50 -0.22 -24.54
CA ARG A 322 -10.27 0.37 -23.45
C ARG A 322 -9.76 -0.07 -22.07
N ALA A 323 -9.49 -1.35 -21.90
CA ALA A 323 -8.97 -1.89 -20.64
C ALA A 323 -7.60 -1.27 -20.29
N ARG A 324 -6.71 -1.13 -21.29
CA ARG A 324 -5.42 -0.43 -21.14
C ARG A 324 -5.60 1.01 -20.70
N LEU A 325 -6.40 1.79 -21.42
CA LEU A 325 -6.66 3.20 -21.13
C LEU A 325 -7.37 3.39 -19.78
N SER A 326 -8.35 2.55 -19.46
CA SER A 326 -9.05 2.60 -18.18
C SER A 326 -8.11 2.34 -17.01
N LYS A 327 -7.15 1.42 -17.15
CA LYS A 327 -6.11 1.18 -16.14
C LYS A 327 -5.19 2.39 -16.00
N LEU A 328 -4.73 2.99 -17.11
CA LEU A 328 -3.90 4.20 -17.10
C LEU A 328 -4.64 5.34 -16.38
N GLN A 329 -5.88 5.57 -16.74
CA GLN A 329 -6.75 6.59 -16.17
C GLN A 329 -6.92 6.41 -14.66
N THR A 330 -7.48 5.26 -14.24
CA THR A 330 -7.94 5.09 -12.87
C THR A 330 -6.80 4.80 -11.89
N THR A 331 -5.82 4.00 -12.31
CA THR A 331 -4.72 3.57 -11.42
C THR A 331 -3.63 4.63 -11.32
N TYR A 332 -3.33 5.29 -12.44
CA TYR A 332 -2.15 6.16 -12.50
C TYR A 332 -2.51 7.63 -12.60
N TYR A 333 -3.16 8.09 -13.69
CA TYR A 333 -3.36 9.52 -13.92
C TYR A 333 -4.24 10.18 -12.86
N VAL A 334 -5.27 9.49 -12.40
CA VAL A 334 -6.14 9.94 -11.30
C VAL A 334 -5.72 9.35 -9.95
N GLY A 335 -5.29 8.08 -9.95
CA GLY A 335 -5.01 7.34 -8.73
C GLY A 335 -3.78 7.84 -7.98
N ILE A 336 -2.69 8.18 -8.67
CA ILE A 336 -1.46 8.67 -8.01
C ILE A 336 -1.65 10.04 -7.36
N PRO A 337 -2.18 11.07 -8.03
CA PRO A 337 -2.49 12.35 -7.39
C PRO A 337 -3.41 12.20 -6.18
N LYS A 338 -4.39 11.31 -6.26
CA LYS A 338 -5.28 11.00 -5.15
C LYS A 338 -4.53 10.36 -3.96
N ILE A 339 -3.57 9.47 -4.22
CA ILE A 339 -2.73 8.86 -3.17
C ILE A 339 -1.88 9.93 -2.50
N ILE A 340 -1.24 10.83 -3.26
CA ILE A 340 -0.43 11.94 -2.73
C ILE A 340 -1.27 12.80 -1.77
N ALA A 341 -2.48 13.18 -2.19
CA ALA A 341 -3.40 13.97 -1.38
C ALA A 341 -3.90 13.22 -0.13
N LEU A 342 -4.26 11.93 -0.28
CA LEU A 342 -4.77 11.10 0.83
C LEU A 342 -3.70 10.87 1.90
N LYS A 343 -2.45 10.66 1.47
CA LYS A 343 -1.31 10.45 2.35
C LYS A 343 -0.76 11.73 2.95
N ASP A 344 -1.25 12.89 2.52
CA ASP A 344 -0.79 14.21 2.92
C ASP A 344 0.73 14.40 2.70
N TRP A 345 1.22 13.88 1.58
CA TRP A 345 2.60 14.05 1.13
C TRP A 345 2.83 15.43 0.50
N ASP A 346 4.08 15.81 0.30
CA ASP A 346 4.38 16.99 -0.50
C ASP A 346 3.82 16.86 -1.91
N VAL A 347 3.29 17.96 -2.43
CA VAL A 347 2.70 17.99 -3.77
C VAL A 347 3.73 17.53 -4.81
N GLY A 348 3.32 16.54 -5.61
CA GLY A 348 4.20 15.96 -6.60
C GLY A 348 5.25 14.98 -6.07
N THR A 349 5.30 14.70 -4.78
CA THR A 349 6.24 13.70 -4.24
C THR A 349 5.53 12.39 -3.94
N ILE A 350 6.16 11.27 -4.30
CA ILE A 350 5.68 9.92 -4.00
C ILE A 350 6.70 9.19 -3.17
N HIS A 351 6.24 8.65 -2.05
CA HIS A 351 7.01 7.75 -1.20
C HIS A 351 6.40 6.34 -1.27
N GLY A 352 7.01 5.46 -2.07
CA GLY A 352 6.62 4.05 -2.10
C GLY A 352 7.24 3.29 -0.94
N SER A 353 6.68 2.16 -0.60
CA SER A 353 7.25 1.25 0.40
C SER A 353 7.79 -0.01 -0.25
N PHE A 354 9.01 -0.42 0.13
CA PHE A 354 9.67 -1.65 -0.30
C PHE A 354 9.80 -2.61 0.88
N ASN A 355 9.15 -3.77 0.76
CA ASN A 355 9.04 -4.74 1.85
C ASN A 355 9.88 -5.98 1.58
N GLN A 356 10.89 -6.23 2.43
CA GLN A 356 11.77 -7.39 2.37
C GLN A 356 11.13 -8.63 3.03
N CYS A 357 10.30 -8.44 4.05
CA CYS A 357 9.70 -9.52 4.86
C CYS A 357 8.35 -10.01 4.33
N ARG A 358 8.10 -10.00 3.01
CA ARG A 358 6.80 -10.36 2.45
C ARG A 358 6.82 -11.63 1.59
N ALA A 359 7.73 -11.68 0.63
CA ALA A 359 7.71 -12.73 -0.39
C ALA A 359 8.59 -13.91 0.02
N SER A 360 8.01 -15.11 0.14
CA SER A 360 8.72 -16.35 0.45
C SER A 360 9.84 -16.73 -0.55
N THR A 361 9.88 -16.03 -1.68
CA THR A 361 10.93 -16.16 -2.70
C THR A 361 12.13 -15.24 -2.46
N GLY A 362 12.13 -14.43 -1.40
CA GLY A 362 13.16 -13.43 -1.11
C GLY A 362 13.12 -12.18 -2.02
N ARG A 363 12.10 -12.04 -2.88
CA ARG A 363 11.93 -10.82 -3.69
C ARG A 363 11.42 -9.68 -2.81
N ILE A 364 11.88 -8.47 -3.13
CA ILE A 364 11.33 -7.25 -2.55
C ILE A 364 9.92 -7.03 -3.11
N ALA A 365 8.95 -6.78 -2.25
CA ALA A 365 7.60 -6.38 -2.65
C ALA A 365 7.44 -4.87 -2.48
N SER A 366 6.75 -4.21 -3.41
CA SER A 366 6.45 -2.78 -3.30
C SER A 366 4.96 -2.53 -3.11
N SER A 367 4.63 -1.49 -2.32
CA SER A 367 3.25 -1.10 -2.02
C SER A 367 3.13 0.40 -1.73
N GLY A 368 1.94 0.92 -1.85
CA GLY A 368 1.52 2.23 -1.41
C GLY A 368 2.11 3.49 -2.06
N PRO A 369 2.32 3.59 -3.40
CA PRO A 369 1.92 2.71 -4.50
C PRO A 369 2.94 1.61 -4.82
N ASN A 370 2.54 0.60 -5.62
CA ASN A 370 3.47 -0.42 -6.10
C ASN A 370 4.30 0.13 -7.26
N LEU A 371 5.51 0.60 -6.94
CA LEU A 371 6.43 1.22 -7.90
C LEU A 371 7.05 0.22 -8.91
N GLN A 372 6.97 -1.09 -8.63
CA GLN A 372 7.54 -2.12 -9.49
C GLN A 372 6.66 -2.45 -10.72
N ASN A 373 5.38 -2.03 -10.71
CA ASN A 373 4.41 -2.39 -11.75
C ASN A 373 4.09 -1.25 -12.72
N PHE A 374 4.89 -0.19 -12.77
CA PHE A 374 4.66 0.92 -13.68
C PHE A 374 5.02 0.55 -15.13
N SER A 375 4.08 0.80 -16.07
CA SER A 375 4.33 0.68 -17.51
C SER A 375 5.29 1.76 -18.01
N GLY A 376 5.85 1.58 -19.21
CA GLY A 376 6.74 2.57 -19.82
C GLY A 376 6.12 3.96 -19.91
N GLU A 377 4.84 4.04 -20.31
CA GLU A 377 4.07 5.30 -20.46
C GLU A 377 3.98 6.12 -19.17
N ILE A 378 3.89 5.43 -18.01
CA ILE A 378 3.80 6.11 -16.70
C ILE A 378 5.16 6.59 -16.22
N LYS A 379 6.24 5.92 -16.61
CA LYS A 379 7.59 6.29 -16.18
C LYS A 379 8.00 7.68 -16.63
N GLU A 380 7.44 8.18 -17.73
CA GLU A 380 7.69 9.52 -18.25
C GLU A 380 7.17 10.64 -17.33
N LEU A 381 6.24 10.31 -16.42
CA LEU A 381 5.72 11.23 -15.41
C LEU A 381 6.59 11.30 -14.14
N PHE A 382 7.63 10.46 -14.04
CA PHE A 382 8.53 10.45 -12.89
C PHE A 382 9.85 11.14 -13.22
N HIS A 383 10.27 11.99 -12.30
CA HIS A 383 11.50 12.76 -12.42
C HIS A 383 12.38 12.55 -11.19
N SER A 384 13.69 12.76 -11.37
CA SER A 384 14.65 12.83 -10.26
C SER A 384 14.33 14.04 -9.38
N ARG A 385 14.50 13.90 -8.07
CA ARG A 385 14.50 15.03 -7.12
C ARG A 385 15.85 15.75 -7.07
N PHE A 386 16.86 15.14 -7.63
CA PHE A 386 18.22 15.66 -7.65
C PHE A 386 18.52 16.18 -9.05
N GLU A 387 19.14 17.35 -9.12
CA GLU A 387 19.72 17.85 -10.37
C GLU A 387 20.88 16.94 -10.76
N ASP A 388 20.95 16.59 -12.04
CA ASP A 388 22.05 15.78 -12.61
C ASP A 388 23.37 16.58 -12.66
#